data_2c3809727420f8f31a1fe144157086dd
#
_entry.id   2c3809727420f8f31a1fe144157086dd
#
_cell.length_a   1.000
_cell.length_b   1.000
_cell.length_c   1.000
_cell.angle_alpha   90.00
_cell.angle_beta   90.00
_cell.angle_gamma   90.00
#
_symmetry.space_group_name_H-M   'P 1'
#
loop_
_entity.id
_entity.type
_entity.pdbx_description
1 polymer ?
#
loop_
_entity_poly.entity_id
_entity_poly.type
_entity_poly.pdbx_seq_one_letter_code
_entity_poly.pdbx_strand_id
1 'polypeptide(L)'
;MKNIKYLLVSLFLSLNAANAQEPQERITVHDSRSGADEVIDLPEGMSVNTDSLLSQWKVKKYLYPDTTCKDPNINPEYSPEVYQERLRRLPVVMEMPYNNIVQQFIDRYSGRLRSSVSVMLGAGNMYIPIFEEALDLYGLPLELKYLPVIESALNPTAVSRAGAVGLWQFMLPTAKRYGLTVNSLVDERRDPYKATHAAAKYLRDLYKIFNDWSLVIAAYNCGPGNVTKAIHRADGAKDYWTIYPYLPQETRGYVPAFIAANYIMNYYCEHNICPYKTSYPIATDTVLVTRDLHIDQVAELCNVEREVIKALNPQYRTDIIPGGRTNATLCLPQENLHTFIDLKDSVYNYRADELLTRRNTVIVPEVVKPARPTASRTKSKSRGKAVTVRSGDTLSHIARRNHTTVAKLRKLNGIKGSNLRPGQKIRVK
;
A
#
# COMPACT_ATOMS: atom_id res chain seq x y z
N MET A 1 28.29 -41.11 -52.29
CA MET A 1 28.74 -39.79 -52.79
C MET A 1 27.90 -38.70 -52.14
N LYS A 2 28.58 -37.68 -51.62
CA LYS A 2 28.12 -36.42 -51.06
C LYS A 2 27.48 -36.42 -49.68
N ASN A 3 28.34 -36.21 -48.67
CA ASN A 3 28.07 -35.74 -47.34
C ASN A 3 27.50 -34.32 -47.36
N ILE A 4 26.38 -34.08 -46.64
CA ILE A 4 25.95 -32.75 -46.25
C ILE A 4 26.01 -32.66 -44.73
N LYS A 5 26.98 -31.86 -44.24
CA LYS A 5 27.14 -31.49 -42.83
C LYS A 5 26.06 -30.41 -42.50
N TYR A 6 25.17 -30.72 -41.58
CA TYR A 6 24.30 -29.70 -40.98
C TYR A 6 25.06 -28.97 -39.87
N LEU A 7 25.29 -27.69 -40.08
CA LEU A 7 25.85 -26.72 -39.12
C LEU A 7 24.69 -26.24 -38.24
N LEU A 8 24.63 -26.73 -37.00
CA LEU A 8 23.72 -26.21 -35.98
C LEU A 8 24.27 -24.89 -35.46
N VAL A 9 23.72 -23.78 -35.90
CA VAL A 9 23.92 -22.47 -35.29
C VAL A 9 22.90 -22.34 -34.13
N SER A 10 23.41 -22.53 -32.91
CA SER A 10 22.66 -22.24 -31.70
C SER A 10 22.58 -20.71 -31.49
N LEU A 11 21.45 -20.12 -31.85
CA LEU A 11 21.13 -18.74 -31.57
C LEU A 11 20.65 -18.66 -30.09
N PHE A 12 21.53 -18.24 -29.19
CA PHE A 12 21.15 -17.83 -27.83
C PHE A 12 20.41 -16.49 -27.92
N LEU A 13 19.08 -16.56 -27.96
CA LEU A 13 18.22 -15.44 -27.69
C LEU A 13 18.16 -15.27 -26.16
N SER A 14 18.97 -14.35 -25.63
CA SER A 14 18.80 -13.81 -24.28
C SER A 14 17.47 -13.04 -24.24
N LEU A 15 16.41 -13.70 -23.73
CA LEU A 15 15.20 -13.00 -23.30
C LEU A 15 15.56 -12.13 -22.09
N ASN A 16 15.93 -10.90 -22.34
CA ASN A 16 15.74 -9.83 -21.38
C ASN A 16 14.21 -9.63 -21.28
N ALA A 17 13.59 -10.30 -20.31
CA ALA A 17 12.28 -9.91 -19.80
C ALA A 17 12.44 -8.55 -19.11
N ALA A 18 12.52 -7.49 -19.89
CA ALA A 18 12.18 -6.17 -19.41
C ALA A 18 10.72 -6.30 -18.94
N ASN A 19 10.48 -6.13 -17.64
CA ASN A 19 9.16 -5.81 -17.10
C ASN A 19 8.71 -4.54 -17.84
N ALA A 20 8.07 -4.71 -18.97
CA ALA A 20 7.27 -3.67 -19.60
C ALA A 20 6.10 -3.43 -18.64
N GLN A 21 6.27 -2.49 -17.70
CA GLN A 21 5.12 -1.84 -17.08
C GLN A 21 4.26 -1.37 -18.26
N GLU A 22 3.05 -1.93 -18.38
CA GLU A 22 2.04 -1.37 -19.29
C GLU A 22 2.03 0.14 -19.07
N PRO A 23 2.07 0.95 -20.14
CA PRO A 23 2.06 2.39 -20.00
C PRO A 23 0.82 2.75 -19.18
N GLN A 24 1.03 3.32 -17.99
CA GLN A 24 -0.04 3.89 -17.18
C GLN A 24 -0.73 4.91 -18.08
N GLU A 25 -1.93 4.57 -18.53
CA GLU A 25 -2.73 5.44 -19.37
C GLU A 25 -3.06 6.68 -18.57
N ARG A 26 -2.40 7.77 -18.92
CA ARG A 26 -2.46 9.03 -18.21
C ARG A 26 -3.68 9.80 -18.72
N ILE A 27 -4.37 10.49 -17.82
CA ILE A 27 -5.40 11.46 -18.22
C ILE A 27 -4.67 12.73 -18.64
N THR A 28 -4.92 13.18 -19.87
CA THR A 28 -4.33 14.42 -20.40
C THR A 28 -5.39 15.51 -20.42
N VAL A 29 -5.05 16.66 -19.86
CA VAL A 29 -5.93 17.82 -19.78
C VAL A 29 -5.24 19.01 -20.40
N HIS A 30 -5.94 19.73 -21.26
CA HIS A 30 -5.45 20.98 -21.83
C HIS A 30 -5.52 22.10 -20.79
N ASP A 31 -4.37 22.63 -20.37
CA ASP A 31 -4.31 23.82 -19.52
C ASP A 31 -4.49 25.07 -20.39
N SER A 32 -5.64 25.70 -20.27
CA SER A 32 -5.98 26.92 -21.02
C SER A 32 -5.09 28.13 -20.72
N ARG A 33 -4.31 28.11 -19.63
CA ARG A 33 -3.40 29.19 -19.24
C ARG A 33 -2.03 29.04 -19.87
N SER A 34 -1.48 27.85 -19.88
CA SER A 34 -0.16 27.55 -20.47
C SER A 34 -0.26 27.19 -21.96
N GLY A 35 -1.47 26.85 -22.45
CA GLY A 35 -1.72 26.34 -23.79
C GLY A 35 -1.08 24.95 -24.02
N ALA A 36 -0.64 24.27 -22.97
CA ALA A 36 0.02 22.97 -23.03
C ALA A 36 -0.92 21.86 -22.52
N ASP A 37 -0.74 20.67 -23.05
CA ASP A 37 -1.39 19.48 -22.52
C ASP A 37 -0.65 19.01 -21.26
N GLU A 38 -1.37 18.91 -20.16
CA GLU A 38 -0.86 18.45 -18.88
C GLU A 38 -1.36 17.05 -18.58
N VAL A 39 -0.47 16.20 -18.10
CA VAL A 39 -0.80 14.85 -17.66
C VAL A 39 -1.16 14.87 -16.20
N ILE A 40 -2.32 14.30 -15.86
CA ILE A 40 -2.80 14.17 -14.49
C ILE A 40 -2.52 12.78 -13.96
N ASP A 41 -1.95 12.68 -12.76
CA ASP A 41 -1.75 11.42 -12.08
C ASP A 41 -3.09 10.85 -11.57
N LEU A 42 -3.21 9.53 -11.63
CA LEU A 42 -4.41 8.82 -11.19
C LEU A 42 -4.31 8.49 -9.69
N PRO A 43 -5.42 8.62 -8.94
CA PRO A 43 -5.48 8.08 -7.59
C PRO A 43 -5.13 6.58 -7.54
N GLU A 44 -4.55 6.13 -6.42
CA GLU A 44 -4.07 4.74 -6.22
C GLU A 44 -5.15 3.70 -6.52
N GLY A 45 -6.40 3.91 -6.07
CA GLY A 45 -7.50 2.98 -6.32
C GLY A 45 -7.88 2.83 -7.80
N MET A 46 -7.59 3.82 -8.64
CA MET A 46 -7.79 3.76 -10.10
C MET A 46 -6.63 3.10 -10.85
N SER A 47 -5.52 2.87 -10.18
CA SER A 47 -4.33 2.20 -10.72
C SER A 47 -4.27 0.71 -10.37
N VAL A 48 -5.22 0.22 -9.60
CA VAL A 48 -5.28 -1.18 -9.18
C VAL A 48 -5.69 -2.06 -10.36
N ASN A 49 -4.91 -3.13 -10.60
CA ASN A 49 -5.24 -4.13 -11.60
C ASN A 49 -6.43 -4.99 -11.10
N THR A 50 -7.40 -5.27 -11.97
CA THR A 50 -8.57 -6.13 -11.68
C THR A 50 -8.15 -7.51 -11.19
N ASP A 51 -7.10 -8.12 -11.75
CA ASP A 51 -6.59 -9.42 -11.33
C ASP A 51 -6.07 -9.37 -9.88
N SER A 52 -5.46 -8.24 -9.48
CA SER A 52 -5.05 -8.01 -8.10
C SER A 52 -6.24 -7.93 -7.15
N LEU A 53 -7.34 -7.27 -7.55
CA LEU A 53 -8.58 -7.23 -6.77
C LEU A 53 -9.19 -8.63 -6.65
N LEU A 54 -9.30 -9.36 -7.75
CA LEU A 54 -9.84 -10.71 -7.79
C LEU A 54 -8.97 -11.72 -7.03
N SER A 55 -7.66 -11.45 -6.89
CA SER A 55 -6.75 -12.31 -6.15
C SER A 55 -6.93 -12.25 -4.64
N GLN A 56 -7.60 -11.22 -4.11
CA GLN A 56 -7.88 -11.10 -2.69
C GLN A 56 -8.76 -12.26 -2.23
N TRP A 57 -8.38 -12.87 -1.08
CA TRP A 57 -9.09 -14.06 -0.58
C TRP A 57 -10.59 -13.80 -0.33
N LYS A 58 -10.96 -12.65 0.24
CA LYS A 58 -12.37 -12.25 0.44
C LYS A 58 -13.14 -12.22 -0.88
N VAL A 59 -12.54 -11.64 -1.92
CA VAL A 59 -13.16 -11.55 -3.24
C VAL A 59 -13.35 -12.96 -3.83
N LYS A 60 -12.33 -13.79 -3.79
CA LYS A 60 -12.40 -15.18 -4.30
C LYS A 60 -13.45 -16.02 -3.58
N LYS A 61 -13.60 -15.85 -2.27
CA LYS A 61 -14.50 -16.68 -1.47
C LYS A 61 -15.95 -16.21 -1.49
N TYR A 62 -16.16 -14.90 -1.43
CA TYR A 62 -17.48 -14.34 -1.18
C TYR A 62 -18.07 -13.55 -2.35
N LEU A 63 -17.29 -13.19 -3.34
CA LEU A 63 -17.77 -12.47 -4.51
C LEU A 63 -17.74 -13.38 -5.74
N TYR A 64 -18.83 -13.39 -6.49
CA TYR A 64 -18.95 -14.13 -7.75
C TYR A 64 -19.67 -13.30 -8.80
N PRO A 65 -19.31 -13.48 -10.10
CA PRO A 65 -19.94 -12.75 -11.18
C PRO A 65 -21.44 -13.00 -11.24
N ASP A 66 -22.20 -11.96 -11.57
CA ASP A 66 -23.61 -12.12 -11.88
C ASP A 66 -23.78 -12.67 -13.30
N THR A 67 -24.12 -13.95 -13.42
CA THR A 67 -24.35 -14.62 -14.71
C THR A 67 -25.64 -14.21 -15.40
N THR A 68 -26.51 -13.47 -14.71
CA THR A 68 -27.78 -12.96 -15.28
C THR A 68 -27.64 -11.57 -15.90
N CYS A 69 -26.44 -11.00 -15.84
CA CYS A 69 -26.13 -9.70 -16.40
C CYS A 69 -26.30 -9.67 -17.92
N LYS A 70 -27.03 -8.69 -18.41
CA LYS A 70 -27.22 -8.46 -19.84
C LYS A 70 -26.17 -7.48 -20.36
N ASP A 71 -25.60 -7.80 -21.50
CA ASP A 71 -24.66 -6.93 -22.23
C ASP A 71 -23.50 -6.34 -21.43
N PRO A 72 -22.79 -7.12 -20.55
CA PRO A 72 -21.79 -6.59 -19.63
C PRO A 72 -20.57 -5.96 -20.31
N ASN A 73 -20.38 -6.23 -21.61
CA ASN A 73 -19.25 -5.71 -22.40
C ASN A 73 -19.61 -4.46 -23.23
N ILE A 74 -20.88 -4.03 -23.19
CA ILE A 74 -21.34 -2.85 -23.93
C ILE A 74 -21.37 -1.67 -22.95
N ASN A 75 -20.56 -0.64 -23.22
CA ASN A 75 -20.63 0.64 -22.51
C ASN A 75 -21.44 1.63 -23.34
N PRO A 76 -22.67 1.98 -22.93
CA PRO A 76 -23.46 2.99 -23.63
C PRO A 76 -22.76 4.36 -23.56
N GLU A 77 -22.77 5.05 -24.69
CA GLU A 77 -22.30 6.44 -24.77
C GLU A 77 -23.47 7.39 -24.59
N TYR A 78 -23.25 8.47 -23.84
CA TYR A 78 -24.24 9.49 -23.55
C TYR A 78 -23.70 10.86 -23.92
N SER A 79 -24.61 11.81 -24.20
CA SER A 79 -24.22 13.19 -24.41
C SER A 79 -23.82 13.86 -23.09
N PRO A 80 -23.00 14.93 -23.13
CA PRO A 80 -22.58 15.68 -21.93
C PRO A 80 -23.76 16.15 -21.05
N GLU A 81 -24.90 16.49 -21.65
CA GLU A 81 -26.10 16.93 -20.92
C GLU A 81 -26.67 15.83 -20.03
N VAL A 82 -26.60 14.57 -20.48
CA VAL A 82 -27.04 13.41 -19.69
C VAL A 82 -26.18 13.23 -18.46
N TYR A 83 -24.84 13.36 -18.59
CA TYR A 83 -23.92 13.25 -17.45
C TYR A 83 -24.14 14.40 -16.45
N GLN A 84 -24.31 15.63 -16.94
CA GLN A 84 -24.61 16.78 -16.12
C GLN A 84 -25.89 16.58 -15.32
N GLU A 85 -26.99 16.15 -16.00
CA GLU A 85 -28.27 15.94 -15.35
C GLU A 85 -28.20 14.79 -14.31
N ARG A 86 -27.48 13.70 -14.61
CA ARG A 86 -27.30 12.62 -13.66
C ARG A 86 -26.50 13.06 -12.42
N LEU A 87 -25.42 13.81 -12.59
CA LEU A 87 -24.65 14.38 -11.47
C LEU A 87 -25.51 15.32 -10.62
N ARG A 88 -26.34 16.17 -11.26
CA ARG A 88 -27.25 17.08 -10.58
C ARG A 88 -28.33 16.34 -9.76
N ARG A 89 -28.73 15.13 -10.19
CA ARG A 89 -29.73 14.30 -9.52
C ARG A 89 -29.20 13.41 -8.42
N LEU A 90 -27.89 13.35 -8.24
CA LEU A 90 -27.33 12.56 -7.13
C LEU A 90 -27.89 13.09 -5.80
N PRO A 91 -28.27 12.18 -4.88
CA PRO A 91 -28.78 12.57 -3.55
C PRO A 91 -27.62 12.94 -2.62
N VAL A 92 -26.91 13.99 -2.95
CA VAL A 92 -25.67 14.43 -2.28
C VAL A 92 -25.79 15.87 -1.79
N VAL A 93 -25.06 16.20 -0.74
CA VAL A 93 -24.95 17.55 -0.18
C VAL A 93 -23.83 18.35 -0.87
N MET A 94 -22.81 17.65 -1.33
CA MET A 94 -21.64 18.24 -2.00
C MET A 94 -21.96 18.57 -3.46
N GLU A 95 -21.43 19.68 -3.95
CA GLU A 95 -21.51 19.98 -5.38
C GLU A 95 -20.69 18.97 -6.20
N MET A 96 -21.33 18.43 -7.25
CA MET A 96 -20.71 17.49 -8.20
C MET A 96 -20.69 18.11 -9.61
N PRO A 97 -19.86 19.14 -9.85
CA PRO A 97 -19.82 19.83 -11.13
C PRO A 97 -19.28 18.92 -12.24
N TYR A 98 -19.86 19.06 -13.43
CA TYR A 98 -19.38 18.41 -14.64
C TYR A 98 -18.41 19.30 -15.40
N ASN A 99 -17.34 18.70 -15.90
CA ASN A 99 -16.46 19.28 -16.91
C ASN A 99 -15.71 18.15 -17.66
N ASN A 100 -14.92 18.51 -18.67
CA ASN A 100 -14.19 17.55 -19.49
C ASN A 100 -13.20 16.70 -18.68
N ILE A 101 -12.69 17.19 -17.56
CA ILE A 101 -11.78 16.43 -16.68
C ILE A 101 -12.59 15.33 -15.97
N VAL A 102 -13.72 15.70 -15.37
CA VAL A 102 -14.62 14.74 -14.71
C VAL A 102 -15.11 13.68 -15.71
N GLN A 103 -15.42 14.07 -16.97
CA GLN A 103 -15.83 13.15 -18.02
C GLN A 103 -14.78 12.07 -18.27
N GLN A 104 -13.51 12.45 -18.41
CA GLN A 104 -12.42 11.48 -18.64
C GLN A 104 -12.28 10.45 -17.50
N PHE A 105 -12.53 10.86 -16.24
CA PHE A 105 -12.55 9.93 -15.11
C PHE A 105 -13.78 9.02 -15.13
N ILE A 106 -14.96 9.52 -15.54
CA ILE A 106 -16.17 8.70 -15.72
C ILE A 106 -15.92 7.66 -16.84
N ASP A 107 -15.39 8.08 -17.98
CA ASP A 107 -15.08 7.20 -19.11
C ASP A 107 -14.09 6.09 -18.73
N ARG A 108 -13.12 6.43 -17.87
CA ARG A 108 -12.18 5.44 -17.39
C ARG A 108 -12.85 4.39 -16.50
N TYR A 109 -13.75 4.78 -15.59
CA TYR A 109 -14.51 3.84 -14.76
C TYR A 109 -15.48 3.00 -15.58
N SER A 110 -16.25 3.62 -16.46
CA SER A 110 -17.22 2.91 -17.30
C SER A 110 -16.59 2.06 -18.41
N GLY A 111 -15.37 2.39 -18.83
CA GLY A 111 -14.59 1.70 -19.85
C GLY A 111 -13.59 0.72 -19.27
N ARG A 112 -12.32 1.13 -19.19
CA ARG A 112 -11.19 0.26 -18.80
C ARG A 112 -11.35 -0.36 -17.40
N LEU A 113 -11.88 0.37 -16.44
CA LEU A 113 -12.02 -0.10 -15.05
C LEU A 113 -13.37 -0.77 -14.76
N ARG A 114 -14.23 -1.00 -15.76
CA ARG A 114 -15.58 -1.53 -15.54
C ARG A 114 -15.59 -2.86 -14.77
N SER A 115 -14.65 -3.78 -15.04
CA SER A 115 -14.52 -5.03 -14.30
C SER A 115 -14.11 -4.79 -12.84
N SER A 116 -13.23 -3.82 -12.59
CA SER A 116 -12.87 -3.41 -11.24
C SER A 116 -14.06 -2.77 -10.52
N VAL A 117 -14.86 -1.96 -11.22
CA VAL A 117 -16.11 -1.38 -10.68
C VAL A 117 -17.09 -2.47 -10.28
N SER A 118 -17.27 -3.52 -11.10
CA SER A 118 -18.12 -4.68 -10.75
C SER A 118 -17.70 -5.33 -9.42
N VAL A 119 -16.39 -5.51 -9.21
CA VAL A 119 -15.83 -6.05 -7.96
C VAL A 119 -16.02 -5.07 -6.81
N MET A 120 -15.75 -3.77 -7.02
CA MET A 120 -15.93 -2.75 -5.98
C MET A 120 -17.38 -2.60 -5.54
N LEU A 121 -18.34 -2.69 -6.46
CA LEU A 121 -19.76 -2.70 -6.14
C LEU A 121 -20.13 -3.90 -5.24
N GLY A 122 -19.64 -5.09 -5.56
CA GLY A 122 -19.82 -6.27 -4.72
C GLY A 122 -19.16 -6.14 -3.35
N ALA A 123 -17.91 -5.65 -3.29
CA ALA A 123 -17.19 -5.39 -2.05
C ALA A 123 -17.83 -4.27 -1.22
N GLY A 124 -18.49 -3.32 -1.87
CA GLY A 124 -19.23 -2.23 -1.23
C GLY A 124 -20.24 -2.74 -0.20
N ASN A 125 -20.89 -3.88 -0.46
CA ASN A 125 -21.83 -4.48 0.49
C ASN A 125 -21.20 -4.82 1.86
N MET A 126 -19.88 -5.00 1.91
CA MET A 126 -19.16 -5.31 3.15
C MET A 126 -18.73 -4.05 3.91
N TYR A 127 -18.47 -2.96 3.22
CA TYR A 127 -17.80 -1.80 3.83
C TYR A 127 -18.64 -0.53 3.86
N ILE A 128 -19.51 -0.30 2.87
CA ILE A 128 -20.34 0.91 2.79
C ILE A 128 -21.19 1.10 4.05
N PRO A 129 -21.84 0.07 4.63
CA PRO A 129 -22.60 0.25 5.87
C PRO A 129 -21.75 0.79 7.04
N ILE A 130 -20.48 0.32 7.16
CA ILE A 130 -19.54 0.81 8.19
C ILE A 130 -19.18 2.28 7.95
N PHE A 131 -19.03 2.66 6.68
CA PHE A 131 -18.70 4.04 6.31
C PHE A 131 -19.87 4.97 6.60
N GLU A 132 -21.09 4.57 6.21
CA GLU A 132 -22.31 5.35 6.42
C GLU A 132 -22.58 5.58 7.90
N GLU A 133 -22.48 4.52 8.74
CA GLU A 133 -22.63 4.62 10.18
C GLU A 133 -21.67 5.66 10.79
N ALA A 134 -20.41 5.59 10.43
CA ALA A 134 -19.42 6.53 10.97
C ALA A 134 -19.61 7.95 10.42
N LEU A 135 -19.92 8.12 9.14
CA LEU A 135 -20.15 9.45 8.55
C LEU A 135 -21.36 10.12 9.19
N ASP A 136 -22.47 9.38 9.37
CA ASP A 136 -23.67 9.88 10.04
C ASP A 136 -23.37 10.26 11.49
N LEU A 137 -22.70 9.40 12.25
CA LEU A 137 -22.29 9.65 13.64
C LEU A 137 -21.50 10.96 13.81
N TYR A 138 -20.68 11.33 12.82
CA TYR A 138 -19.89 12.56 12.86
C TYR A 138 -20.56 13.74 12.13
N GLY A 139 -21.77 13.57 11.61
CA GLY A 139 -22.54 14.60 10.87
C GLY A 139 -21.87 15.01 9.55
N LEU A 140 -21.33 14.04 8.82
CA LEU A 140 -20.60 14.24 7.58
C LEU A 140 -21.42 13.81 6.36
N PRO A 141 -21.23 14.41 5.18
CA PRO A 141 -21.87 13.99 3.94
C PRO A 141 -21.64 12.50 3.64
N LEU A 142 -22.73 11.78 3.34
CA LEU A 142 -22.65 10.33 3.10
C LEU A 142 -21.94 9.98 1.80
N GLU A 143 -21.87 10.88 0.83
CA GLU A 143 -21.13 10.69 -0.41
C GLU A 143 -19.62 10.50 -0.20
N LEU A 144 -19.07 10.92 0.94
CA LEU A 144 -17.69 10.67 1.35
C LEU A 144 -17.37 9.18 1.50
N LYS A 145 -18.38 8.30 1.59
CA LYS A 145 -18.23 6.83 1.55
C LYS A 145 -17.52 6.30 0.30
N TYR A 146 -17.46 7.11 -0.76
CA TYR A 146 -16.77 6.73 -1.99
C TYR A 146 -15.30 7.17 -2.06
N LEU A 147 -14.76 7.84 -1.02
CA LEU A 147 -13.32 8.09 -0.92
C LEU A 147 -12.49 6.78 -0.95
N PRO A 148 -12.84 5.72 -0.20
CA PRO A 148 -12.11 4.46 -0.28
C PRO A 148 -12.11 3.78 -1.67
N VAL A 149 -13.04 4.14 -2.56
CA VAL A 149 -13.03 3.69 -3.95
C VAL A 149 -11.81 4.24 -4.69
N ILE A 150 -11.53 5.53 -4.54
CA ILE A 150 -10.39 6.18 -5.20
C ILE A 150 -9.07 5.97 -4.45
N GLU A 151 -9.11 5.67 -3.15
CA GLU A 151 -7.92 5.43 -2.32
C GLU A 151 -7.35 4.02 -2.48
N SER A 152 -8.21 3.00 -2.42
CA SER A 152 -7.78 1.61 -2.30
C SER A 152 -8.57 0.62 -3.16
N ALA A 153 -9.52 1.09 -3.98
CA ALA A 153 -10.51 0.22 -4.63
C ALA A 153 -11.22 -0.72 -3.62
N LEU A 154 -11.53 -0.21 -2.42
CA LEU A 154 -12.13 -0.93 -1.29
C LEU A 154 -11.27 -2.10 -0.76
N ASN A 155 -9.95 -2.02 -0.87
CA ASN A 155 -9.03 -3.03 -0.34
C ASN A 155 -8.51 -2.65 1.07
N PRO A 156 -8.90 -3.36 2.15
CA PRO A 156 -8.47 -3.05 3.51
C PRO A 156 -6.98 -3.35 3.76
N THR A 157 -6.33 -4.10 2.88
CA THR A 157 -4.91 -4.45 3.00
C THR A 157 -4.01 -3.70 2.03
N ALA A 158 -4.57 -2.76 1.25
CA ALA A 158 -3.81 -1.97 0.30
C ALA A 158 -2.64 -1.23 0.96
N VAL A 159 -1.51 -1.18 0.26
CA VAL A 159 -0.32 -0.44 0.68
C VAL A 159 0.20 0.33 -0.53
N SER A 160 0.22 1.66 -0.46
CA SER A 160 0.74 2.51 -1.52
C SER A 160 2.28 2.53 -1.54
N ARG A 161 2.85 3.03 -2.63
CA ARG A 161 4.30 3.24 -2.75
C ARG A 161 4.84 4.21 -1.69
N ALA A 162 4.03 5.18 -1.27
CA ALA A 162 4.38 6.14 -0.21
C ALA A 162 4.21 5.57 1.21
N GLY A 163 3.66 4.36 1.36
CA GLY A 163 3.44 3.70 2.65
C GLY A 163 2.11 4.07 3.33
N ALA A 164 1.16 4.61 2.59
CA ALA A 164 -0.22 4.71 3.02
C ALA A 164 -0.87 3.32 3.06
N VAL A 165 -1.78 3.05 4.00
CA VAL A 165 -2.32 1.70 4.24
C VAL A 165 -3.83 1.72 4.49
N GLY A 166 -4.51 0.68 3.99
CA GLY A 166 -5.89 0.34 4.30
C GLY A 166 -6.92 1.01 3.38
N LEU A 167 -8.20 0.84 3.72
CA LEU A 167 -9.32 1.39 2.95
C LEU A 167 -9.19 2.89 2.70
N TRP A 168 -8.78 3.63 3.72
CA TRP A 168 -8.69 5.09 3.76
C TRP A 168 -7.27 5.61 3.49
N GLN A 169 -6.32 4.75 3.13
CA GLN A 169 -4.93 5.07 2.79
C GLN A 169 -4.24 6.03 3.78
N PHE A 170 -4.33 5.70 5.07
CA PHE A 170 -3.68 6.50 6.09
C PHE A 170 -2.15 6.42 6.02
N MET A 171 -1.51 7.59 5.96
CA MET A 171 -0.09 7.73 6.27
C MET A 171 0.15 7.52 7.77
N LEU A 172 1.29 6.92 8.13
CA LEU A 172 1.59 6.57 9.53
C LEU A 172 1.49 7.75 10.51
N PRO A 173 2.00 8.96 10.22
CA PRO A 173 1.86 10.10 11.13
C PRO A 173 0.41 10.51 11.36
N THR A 174 -0.40 10.55 10.30
CA THR A 174 -1.83 10.89 10.36
C THR A 174 -2.60 9.82 11.13
N ALA A 175 -2.36 8.54 10.88
CA ALA A 175 -2.96 7.43 11.60
C ALA A 175 -2.76 7.55 13.11
N LYS A 176 -1.52 7.78 13.54
CA LYS A 176 -1.19 7.97 14.96
C LYS A 176 -1.87 9.20 15.57
N ARG A 177 -1.95 10.31 14.84
CA ARG A 177 -2.64 11.53 15.28
C ARG A 177 -4.12 11.29 15.56
N TYR A 178 -4.76 10.42 14.78
CA TYR A 178 -6.18 10.08 14.93
C TYR A 178 -6.41 8.81 15.76
N GLY A 179 -5.40 8.35 16.51
CA GLY A 179 -5.51 7.32 17.54
C GLY A 179 -5.38 5.89 17.04
N LEU A 180 -4.94 5.67 15.79
CA LEU A 180 -4.72 4.33 15.26
C LEU A 180 -3.39 3.75 15.75
N THR A 181 -3.44 2.54 16.30
CA THR A 181 -2.27 1.78 16.75
C THR A 181 -1.59 1.12 15.55
N VAL A 182 -0.29 1.39 15.42
CA VAL A 182 0.55 0.74 14.40
C VAL A 182 1.83 0.26 15.05
N ASN A 183 2.02 -1.05 15.10
CA ASN A 183 3.22 -1.71 15.64
C ASN A 183 3.53 -3.02 14.88
N SER A 184 4.41 -3.87 15.40
CA SER A 184 4.81 -5.13 14.75
C SER A 184 3.69 -6.19 14.71
N LEU A 185 2.71 -6.13 15.59
CA LEU A 185 1.61 -7.10 15.68
C LEU A 185 0.31 -6.58 15.08
N VAL A 186 0.07 -5.27 15.19
CA VAL A 186 -1.20 -4.61 14.84
C VAL A 186 -0.95 -3.44 13.91
N ASP A 187 -1.80 -3.31 12.88
CA ASP A 187 -1.88 -2.13 12.02
C ASP A 187 -3.37 -1.75 11.85
N GLU A 188 -3.88 -0.88 12.73
CA GLU A 188 -5.29 -0.48 12.75
C GLU A 188 -5.72 0.38 11.55
N ARG A 189 -4.79 0.77 10.68
CA ARG A 189 -5.13 1.37 9.38
C ARG A 189 -5.87 0.39 8.47
N ARG A 190 -5.71 -0.92 8.72
CA ARG A 190 -6.40 -2.01 8.02
C ARG A 190 -7.74 -2.39 8.64
N ASP A 191 -7.99 -1.95 9.87
CA ASP A 191 -9.25 -2.20 10.57
C ASP A 191 -10.36 -1.35 9.95
N PRO A 192 -11.42 -1.95 9.36
CA PRO A 192 -12.46 -1.19 8.67
C PRO A 192 -13.18 -0.20 9.59
N TYR A 193 -13.49 -0.58 10.83
CA TYR A 193 -14.18 0.27 11.80
C TYR A 193 -13.29 1.40 12.31
N LYS A 194 -12.14 1.05 12.88
CA LYS A 194 -11.23 2.03 13.50
C LYS A 194 -10.70 3.03 12.48
N ALA A 195 -10.30 2.55 11.30
CA ALA A 195 -9.82 3.42 10.23
C ALA A 195 -10.93 4.36 9.73
N THR A 196 -12.17 3.88 9.61
CA THR A 196 -13.30 4.72 9.19
C THR A 196 -13.59 5.83 10.20
N HIS A 197 -13.65 5.50 11.50
CA HIS A 197 -13.83 6.51 12.54
C HIS A 197 -12.68 7.53 12.59
N ALA A 198 -11.45 7.09 12.35
CA ALA A 198 -10.30 7.99 12.25
C ALA A 198 -10.40 8.90 11.03
N ALA A 199 -10.84 8.38 9.87
CA ALA A 199 -11.04 9.15 8.64
C ALA A 199 -12.15 10.18 8.80
N ALA A 200 -13.29 9.80 9.40
CA ALA A 200 -14.39 10.73 9.68
C ALA A 200 -13.94 11.90 10.57
N LYS A 201 -13.16 11.62 11.63
CA LYS A 201 -12.57 12.68 12.48
C LYS A 201 -11.63 13.59 11.67
N TYR A 202 -10.78 13.02 10.83
CA TYR A 202 -9.85 13.78 10.00
C TYR A 202 -10.58 14.66 8.99
N LEU A 203 -11.57 14.13 8.28
CA LEU A 203 -12.41 14.89 7.34
C LEU A 203 -13.14 16.03 8.04
N ARG A 204 -13.73 15.79 9.22
CA ARG A 204 -14.34 16.81 10.04
C ARG A 204 -13.37 17.93 10.43
N ASP A 205 -12.15 17.59 10.80
CA ASP A 205 -11.15 18.59 11.18
C ASP A 205 -10.65 19.38 9.97
N LEU A 206 -10.55 18.77 8.79
CA LEU A 206 -10.28 19.48 7.54
C LEU A 206 -11.42 20.44 7.17
N TYR A 207 -12.68 20.01 7.37
CA TYR A 207 -13.83 20.87 7.10
C TYR A 207 -13.85 22.13 7.98
N LYS A 208 -13.46 22.03 9.24
CA LYS A 208 -13.29 23.20 10.12
C LYS A 208 -12.27 24.23 9.59
N ILE A 209 -11.29 23.77 8.79
CA ILE A 209 -10.27 24.65 8.21
C ILE A 209 -10.77 25.33 6.94
N PHE A 210 -11.39 24.56 6.04
CA PHE A 210 -11.69 25.03 4.69
C PHE A 210 -13.14 25.44 4.49
N ASN A 211 -14.08 24.87 5.24
CA ASN A 211 -15.53 25.04 5.10
C ASN A 211 -16.04 24.83 3.65
N ASP A 212 -15.32 24.01 2.89
CA ASP A 212 -15.63 23.62 1.51
C ASP A 212 -15.20 22.17 1.29
N TRP A 213 -16.09 21.33 0.80
CA TRP A 213 -15.82 19.89 0.69
C TRP A 213 -14.84 19.54 -0.42
N SER A 214 -14.83 20.26 -1.53
CA SER A 214 -13.85 20.02 -2.60
C SER A 214 -12.44 20.34 -2.13
N LEU A 215 -12.28 21.40 -1.33
CA LEU A 215 -11.00 21.72 -0.67
C LEU A 215 -10.64 20.69 0.40
N VAL A 216 -11.62 20.16 1.14
CA VAL A 216 -11.42 19.09 2.12
C VAL A 216 -10.90 17.82 1.44
N ILE A 217 -11.51 17.41 0.34
CA ILE A 217 -11.08 16.24 -0.44
C ILE A 217 -9.67 16.45 -0.98
N ALA A 218 -9.37 17.61 -1.55
CA ALA A 218 -8.02 17.96 -1.98
C ALA A 218 -7.01 17.91 -0.81
N ALA A 219 -7.39 18.44 0.36
CA ALA A 219 -6.56 18.46 1.55
C ALA A 219 -6.37 17.07 2.18
N TYR A 220 -7.34 16.18 2.04
CA TYR A 220 -7.20 14.79 2.45
C TYR A 220 -6.05 14.10 1.71
N ASN A 221 -5.95 14.33 0.40
CA ASN A 221 -4.90 13.80 -0.45
C ASN A 221 -3.52 14.44 -0.18
N CYS A 222 -3.39 15.76 -0.34
CA CYS A 222 -2.07 16.41 -0.30
C CYS A 222 -1.74 17.08 1.04
N GLY A 223 -2.63 17.02 2.00
CA GLY A 223 -2.51 17.71 3.28
C GLY A 223 -2.94 19.19 3.24
N PRO A 224 -3.46 19.72 4.37
CA PRO A 224 -4.03 21.07 4.43
C PRO A 224 -3.03 22.18 4.09
N GLY A 225 -1.76 22.00 4.38
CA GLY A 225 -0.72 22.98 4.07
C GLY A 225 -0.52 23.23 2.57
N ASN A 226 -0.68 22.22 1.73
CA ASN A 226 -0.55 22.38 0.28
C ASN A 226 -1.77 23.08 -0.32
N VAL A 227 -2.98 22.77 0.16
CA VAL A 227 -4.19 23.49 -0.24
C VAL A 227 -4.12 24.95 0.17
N THR A 228 -3.69 25.27 1.40
CA THR A 228 -3.50 26.64 1.87
C THR A 228 -2.49 27.41 1.00
N LYS A 229 -1.38 26.77 0.59
CA LYS A 229 -0.43 27.38 -0.36
C LYS A 229 -1.06 27.64 -1.73
N ALA A 230 -1.90 26.72 -2.24
CA ALA A 230 -2.59 26.90 -3.51
C ALA A 230 -3.59 28.06 -3.44
N ILE A 231 -4.37 28.16 -2.36
CA ILE A 231 -5.27 29.30 -2.09
C ILE A 231 -4.49 30.63 -2.08
N HIS A 232 -3.36 30.66 -1.38
CA HIS A 232 -2.52 31.88 -1.34
C HIS A 232 -2.00 32.28 -2.71
N ARG A 233 -1.59 31.31 -3.55
CA ARG A 233 -1.13 31.56 -4.93
C ARG A 233 -2.25 31.98 -5.87
N ALA A 234 -3.49 31.69 -5.52
CA ALA A 234 -4.69 32.08 -6.25
C ALA A 234 -5.36 33.33 -5.62
N ASP A 235 -4.57 34.23 -5.03
CA ASP A 235 -5.03 35.48 -4.42
C ASP A 235 -6.15 35.32 -3.38
N GLY A 236 -6.16 34.21 -2.67
CA GLY A 236 -7.13 33.90 -1.62
C GLY A 236 -8.42 33.24 -2.08
N ALA A 237 -8.52 32.84 -3.35
CA ALA A 237 -9.70 32.13 -3.86
C ALA A 237 -9.90 30.80 -3.12
N LYS A 238 -11.15 30.53 -2.69
CA LYS A 238 -11.55 29.33 -1.95
C LYS A 238 -12.42 28.40 -2.78
N ASP A 239 -12.23 28.37 -4.08
CA ASP A 239 -12.88 27.45 -4.99
C ASP A 239 -11.85 26.46 -5.57
N TYR A 240 -12.16 25.16 -5.52
CA TYR A 240 -11.25 24.12 -5.98
C TYR A 240 -10.78 24.31 -7.42
N TRP A 241 -11.69 24.65 -8.34
CA TRP A 241 -11.36 24.78 -9.76
C TRP A 241 -10.52 26.03 -10.05
N THR A 242 -10.67 27.06 -9.23
CA THR A 242 -9.83 28.27 -9.29
C THR A 242 -8.41 27.99 -8.79
N ILE A 243 -8.25 27.20 -7.72
CA ILE A 243 -6.92 26.85 -7.20
C ILE A 243 -6.29 25.64 -7.88
N TYR A 244 -7.03 24.92 -8.73
CA TYR A 244 -6.62 23.70 -9.43
C TYR A 244 -5.21 23.79 -10.05
N PRO A 245 -4.83 24.84 -10.81
CA PRO A 245 -3.50 24.92 -11.43
C PRO A 245 -2.35 25.08 -10.43
N TYR A 246 -2.64 25.44 -9.19
CA TYR A 246 -1.66 25.65 -8.13
C TYR A 246 -1.52 24.43 -7.20
N LEU A 247 -2.40 23.44 -7.33
CA LEU A 247 -2.34 22.20 -6.58
C LEU A 247 -1.22 21.28 -7.09
N PRO A 248 -0.67 20.38 -6.24
CA PRO A 248 0.18 19.30 -6.69
C PRO A 248 -0.49 18.48 -7.80
N GLN A 249 0.28 18.00 -8.75
CA GLN A 249 -0.23 17.28 -9.93
C GLN A 249 -1.10 16.06 -9.55
N GLU A 250 -0.66 15.27 -8.56
CA GLU A 250 -1.43 14.14 -8.00
C GLU A 250 -2.80 14.57 -7.48
N THR A 251 -2.90 15.76 -6.86
CA THR A 251 -4.13 16.26 -6.24
C THR A 251 -5.12 16.82 -7.25
N ARG A 252 -4.65 17.24 -8.44
CA ARG A 252 -5.52 17.76 -9.50
C ARG A 252 -6.51 16.72 -10.02
N GLY A 253 -6.13 15.45 -10.03
CA GLY A 253 -7.02 14.35 -10.41
C GLY A 253 -7.95 13.86 -9.30
N TYR A 254 -7.71 14.27 -8.06
CA TYR A 254 -8.34 13.61 -6.92
C TYR A 254 -9.83 13.98 -6.74
N VAL A 255 -10.19 15.26 -6.83
CA VAL A 255 -11.60 15.69 -6.77
C VAL A 255 -12.38 15.24 -8.01
N PRO A 256 -11.89 15.38 -9.25
CA PRO A 256 -12.55 14.80 -10.43
C PRO A 256 -12.76 13.29 -10.32
N ALA A 257 -11.79 12.54 -9.81
CA ALA A 257 -11.92 11.11 -9.56
C ALA A 257 -13.00 10.79 -8.52
N PHE A 258 -13.10 11.59 -7.45
CA PHE A 258 -14.13 11.46 -6.44
C PHE A 258 -15.54 11.70 -7.01
N ILE A 259 -15.72 12.73 -7.84
CA ILE A 259 -16.99 13.01 -8.53
C ILE A 259 -17.35 11.83 -9.44
N ALA A 260 -16.38 11.33 -10.23
CA ALA A 260 -16.57 10.18 -11.11
C ALA A 260 -16.87 8.88 -10.34
N ALA A 261 -16.25 8.67 -9.16
CA ALA A 261 -16.58 7.54 -8.30
C ALA A 261 -18.02 7.62 -7.79
N ASN A 262 -18.46 8.80 -7.33
CA ASN A 262 -19.85 9.02 -6.96
C ASN A 262 -20.80 8.75 -8.12
N TYR A 263 -20.47 9.21 -9.31
CA TYR A 263 -21.27 8.96 -10.50
C TYR A 263 -21.36 7.45 -10.80
N ILE A 264 -20.25 6.76 -10.95
CA ILE A 264 -20.26 5.36 -11.42
C ILE A 264 -20.85 4.40 -10.39
N MET A 265 -20.65 4.65 -9.09
CA MET A 265 -21.20 3.83 -8.01
C MET A 265 -22.73 3.99 -7.86
N ASN A 266 -23.33 5.05 -8.43
CA ASN A 266 -24.78 5.26 -8.45
C ASN A 266 -25.41 4.91 -9.82
N TYR A 267 -24.71 5.12 -10.93
CA TYR A 267 -25.22 4.93 -12.30
C TYR A 267 -24.55 3.76 -13.02
N TYR A 268 -24.08 2.74 -12.30
CA TYR A 268 -23.44 1.57 -12.87
C TYR A 268 -24.37 0.76 -13.81
N CYS A 269 -25.67 0.70 -13.49
CA CYS A 269 -26.67 0.01 -14.33
C CYS A 269 -26.77 0.63 -15.71
N GLU A 270 -26.75 1.97 -15.80
CA GLU A 270 -26.82 2.72 -17.05
C GLU A 270 -25.61 2.49 -17.95
N HIS A 271 -24.51 2.02 -17.37
CA HIS A 271 -23.30 1.62 -18.08
C HIS A 271 -23.19 0.11 -18.29
N ASN A 272 -24.27 -0.66 -18.06
CA ASN A 272 -24.28 -2.11 -18.14
C ASN A 272 -23.19 -2.77 -17.28
N ILE A 273 -22.84 -2.16 -16.13
CA ILE A 273 -21.91 -2.73 -15.18
C ILE A 273 -22.71 -3.51 -14.14
N CYS A 274 -22.42 -4.79 -14.00
CA CYS A 274 -23.13 -5.65 -13.07
C CYS A 274 -22.26 -5.88 -11.81
N PRO A 275 -22.78 -5.56 -10.64
CA PRO A 275 -22.10 -5.84 -9.38
C PRO A 275 -21.82 -7.33 -9.22
N TYR A 276 -20.68 -7.69 -8.66
CA TYR A 276 -20.50 -9.05 -8.17
C TYR A 276 -21.51 -9.32 -7.06
N LYS A 277 -22.14 -10.50 -7.10
CA LYS A 277 -22.97 -11.00 -5.99
C LYS A 277 -22.10 -11.36 -4.82
N THR A 278 -22.59 -11.16 -3.61
CA THR A 278 -21.87 -11.50 -2.39
C THR A 278 -22.58 -12.60 -1.60
N SER A 279 -21.81 -13.58 -1.14
CA SER A 279 -22.20 -14.56 -0.12
C SER A 279 -21.52 -14.27 1.23
N TYR A 280 -20.96 -13.08 1.40
CA TYR A 280 -20.33 -12.69 2.66
C TYR A 280 -21.31 -12.79 3.83
N PRO A 281 -20.91 -13.38 4.96
CA PRO A 281 -21.79 -13.47 6.13
C PRO A 281 -22.14 -12.05 6.59
N ILE A 282 -23.42 -11.71 6.48
CA ILE A 282 -23.94 -10.37 6.77
C ILE A 282 -23.88 -10.10 8.28
N ALA A 283 -24.08 -11.13 9.10
CA ALA A 283 -24.06 -11.03 10.55
C ALA A 283 -22.66 -11.39 11.10
N THR A 284 -21.88 -10.36 11.37
CA THR A 284 -20.61 -10.47 12.12
C THR A 284 -20.70 -9.62 13.38
N ASP A 285 -20.02 -10.03 14.44
CA ASP A 285 -19.93 -9.24 15.66
C ASP A 285 -18.53 -9.34 16.25
N THR A 286 -18.25 -8.53 17.27
CA THR A 286 -16.91 -8.30 17.78
C THR A 286 -16.86 -8.55 19.29
N VAL A 287 -15.84 -9.29 19.73
CA VAL A 287 -15.57 -9.52 21.15
C VAL A 287 -14.22 -8.94 21.56
N LEU A 288 -14.13 -8.47 22.81
CA LEU A 288 -12.88 -8.03 23.41
C LEU A 288 -12.02 -9.26 23.79
N VAL A 289 -10.79 -9.29 23.30
CA VAL A 289 -9.78 -10.29 23.61
C VAL A 289 -8.91 -9.77 24.76
N THR A 290 -8.92 -10.47 25.90
CA THR A 290 -8.26 -10.04 27.15
C THR A 290 -6.92 -10.72 27.43
N ARG A 291 -6.59 -11.75 26.68
CA ARG A 291 -5.33 -12.51 26.75
C ARG A 291 -4.76 -12.65 25.35
N ASP A 292 -3.44 -12.88 25.20
CA ASP A 292 -2.87 -13.22 23.90
C ASP A 292 -3.56 -14.48 23.36
N LEU A 293 -3.94 -14.48 22.07
CA LEU A 293 -4.72 -15.52 21.44
C LEU A 293 -4.12 -15.83 20.05
N HIS A 294 -3.97 -17.09 19.70
CA HIS A 294 -3.55 -17.49 18.36
C HIS A 294 -4.78 -17.79 17.49
N ILE A 295 -4.73 -17.42 16.23
CA ILE A 295 -5.83 -17.62 15.28
C ILE A 295 -6.26 -19.10 15.22
N ASP A 296 -5.32 -20.05 15.28
CA ASP A 296 -5.62 -21.47 15.23
C ASP A 296 -6.43 -21.96 16.44
N GLN A 297 -6.28 -21.34 17.61
CA GLN A 297 -7.11 -21.66 18.76
C GLN A 297 -8.58 -21.38 18.49
N VAL A 298 -8.86 -20.25 17.83
CA VAL A 298 -10.22 -19.88 17.42
C VAL A 298 -10.71 -20.76 16.27
N ALA A 299 -9.87 -20.97 15.26
CA ALA A 299 -10.23 -21.73 14.09
C ALA A 299 -10.67 -23.16 14.44
N GLU A 300 -9.90 -23.83 15.26
CA GLU A 300 -10.14 -25.24 15.63
C GLU A 300 -11.31 -25.40 16.60
N LEU A 301 -11.42 -24.57 17.64
CA LEU A 301 -12.47 -24.72 18.65
C LEU A 301 -13.82 -24.05 18.31
N CYS A 302 -13.78 -22.98 17.52
CA CYS A 302 -15.01 -22.30 17.09
C CYS A 302 -15.45 -22.74 15.69
N ASN A 303 -14.78 -23.72 15.07
CA ASN A 303 -15.08 -24.22 13.73
C ASN A 303 -15.19 -23.11 12.67
N VAL A 304 -14.20 -22.22 12.63
CA VAL A 304 -14.11 -21.12 11.67
C VAL A 304 -12.86 -21.31 10.81
N GLU A 305 -12.98 -21.20 9.51
CA GLU A 305 -11.79 -21.23 8.65
C GLU A 305 -10.82 -20.11 9.05
N ARG A 306 -9.53 -20.45 9.15
CA ARG A 306 -8.44 -19.52 9.49
C ARG A 306 -8.45 -18.26 8.63
N GLU A 307 -8.71 -18.43 7.33
CA GLU A 307 -8.76 -17.36 6.35
C GLU A 307 -9.95 -16.41 6.57
N VAL A 308 -11.09 -16.93 7.07
CA VAL A 308 -12.24 -16.11 7.47
C VAL A 308 -11.85 -15.21 8.63
N ILE A 309 -11.18 -15.76 9.65
CA ILE A 309 -10.72 -14.98 10.80
C ILE A 309 -9.77 -13.88 10.36
N LYS A 310 -8.78 -14.20 9.53
CA LYS A 310 -7.83 -13.19 8.97
C LYS A 310 -8.53 -12.13 8.14
N ALA A 311 -9.48 -12.53 7.35
CA ALA A 311 -10.22 -11.62 6.49
C ALA A 311 -11.11 -10.66 7.27
N LEU A 312 -11.71 -11.11 8.37
CA LEU A 312 -12.52 -10.28 9.28
C LEU A 312 -11.65 -9.39 10.17
N ASN A 313 -10.36 -9.76 10.36
CA ASN A 313 -9.44 -9.08 11.27
C ASN A 313 -8.13 -8.67 10.56
N PRO A 314 -8.19 -7.88 9.48
CA PRO A 314 -7.03 -7.57 8.65
C PRO A 314 -5.98 -6.68 9.37
N GLN A 315 -6.32 -6.13 10.53
CA GLN A 315 -5.43 -5.34 11.38
C GLN A 315 -4.32 -6.17 12.02
N TYR A 316 -4.49 -7.48 12.19
CA TYR A 316 -3.46 -8.33 12.77
C TYR A 316 -2.44 -8.75 11.71
N ARG A 317 -1.17 -8.40 11.96
CA ARG A 317 -0.05 -8.65 11.04
C ARG A 317 0.53 -10.06 11.16
N THR A 318 0.22 -10.73 12.25
CA THR A 318 0.65 -12.09 12.59
C THR A 318 -0.57 -12.91 12.98
N ASP A 319 -0.37 -14.19 13.25
CA ASP A 319 -1.43 -15.08 13.72
C ASP A 319 -1.75 -14.91 15.22
N ILE A 320 -1.12 -13.94 15.88
CA ILE A 320 -1.34 -13.65 17.30
C ILE A 320 -2.16 -12.35 17.44
N ILE A 321 -3.27 -12.46 18.15
CA ILE A 321 -4.11 -11.36 18.61
C ILE A 321 -3.61 -10.95 20.00
N PRO A 322 -3.02 -9.74 20.17
CA PRO A 322 -2.28 -9.39 21.39
C PRO A 322 -3.17 -8.84 22.50
N GLY A 323 -4.19 -9.62 22.93
CA GLY A 323 -5.18 -9.19 23.93
C GLY A 323 -4.62 -8.93 25.33
N GLY A 324 -3.50 -9.56 25.69
CA GLY A 324 -2.82 -9.33 26.97
C GLY A 324 -2.04 -8.00 27.07
N ARG A 325 -1.99 -7.23 25.98
CA ARG A 325 -1.13 -5.99 25.90
C ARG A 325 -1.87 -4.78 25.35
N THR A 326 -2.96 -5.01 24.62
CA THR A 326 -3.73 -3.96 23.97
C THR A 326 -5.21 -4.31 24.11
N ASN A 327 -6.09 -3.33 23.94
CA ASN A 327 -7.53 -3.60 23.80
C ASN A 327 -7.78 -4.22 22.42
N ALA A 328 -7.41 -5.48 22.25
CA ALA A 328 -7.58 -6.20 21.01
C ALA A 328 -9.03 -6.68 20.87
N THR A 329 -9.54 -6.65 19.66
CA THR A 329 -10.88 -7.12 19.32
C THR A 329 -10.80 -8.25 18.32
N LEU A 330 -11.72 -9.22 18.41
CA LEU A 330 -11.85 -10.31 17.46
C LEU A 330 -13.24 -10.24 16.84
N CYS A 331 -13.28 -10.02 15.53
CA CYS A 331 -14.51 -10.07 14.73
C CYS A 331 -14.69 -11.49 14.16
N LEU A 332 -15.87 -12.07 14.37
CA LEU A 332 -16.25 -13.41 13.89
C LEU A 332 -17.65 -13.36 13.27
N PRO A 333 -18.05 -14.36 12.46
CA PRO A 333 -19.45 -14.59 12.16
C PRO A 333 -20.23 -14.80 13.47
N GLN A 334 -21.43 -14.26 13.56
CA GLN A 334 -22.19 -14.18 14.82
C GLN A 334 -22.38 -15.55 15.49
N GLU A 335 -22.69 -16.59 14.73
CA GLU A 335 -22.86 -17.96 15.27
C GLU A 335 -21.55 -18.51 15.88
N ASN A 336 -20.41 -18.24 15.28
CA ASN A 336 -19.10 -18.67 15.77
C ASN A 336 -18.65 -17.82 16.97
N LEU A 337 -19.10 -16.56 17.05
CA LEU A 337 -18.83 -15.70 18.19
C LEU A 337 -19.52 -16.22 19.46
N HIS A 338 -20.77 -16.72 19.36
CA HIS A 338 -21.44 -17.35 20.48
C HIS A 338 -20.64 -18.55 20.98
N THR A 339 -20.17 -19.42 20.08
CA THR A 339 -19.29 -20.54 20.44
C THR A 339 -18.00 -20.07 21.12
N PHE A 340 -17.39 -18.96 20.65
CA PHE A 340 -16.21 -18.37 21.30
C PHE A 340 -16.51 -17.91 22.73
N ILE A 341 -17.67 -17.28 22.96
CA ILE A 341 -18.08 -16.79 24.28
C ILE A 341 -18.30 -17.97 25.24
N ASP A 342 -18.97 -19.02 24.79
CA ASP A 342 -19.28 -20.21 25.59
C ASP A 342 -18.03 -21.02 25.95
N LEU A 343 -17.07 -21.10 25.01
CA LEU A 343 -15.83 -21.88 25.18
C LEU A 343 -14.62 -21.00 25.56
N LYS A 344 -14.81 -19.75 25.94
CA LYS A 344 -13.79 -18.73 26.12
C LYS A 344 -12.49 -19.23 26.77
N ASP A 345 -12.59 -19.84 27.96
CA ASP A 345 -11.40 -20.32 28.67
C ASP A 345 -10.74 -21.52 27.98
N SER A 346 -11.54 -22.41 27.39
CA SER A 346 -11.04 -23.54 26.61
C SER A 346 -10.26 -23.05 25.38
N VAL A 347 -10.78 -22.04 24.69
CA VAL A 347 -10.10 -21.44 23.51
C VAL A 347 -8.75 -20.85 23.90
N TYR A 348 -8.68 -20.08 24.99
CA TYR A 348 -7.43 -19.48 25.45
C TYR A 348 -6.38 -20.51 25.90
N ASN A 349 -6.81 -21.64 26.43
CA ASN A 349 -5.90 -22.66 26.93
C ASN A 349 -5.52 -23.71 25.88
N TYR A 350 -6.27 -23.81 24.77
CA TYR A 350 -6.05 -24.82 23.74
C TYR A 350 -4.68 -24.61 23.07
N ARG A 351 -3.80 -25.59 23.22
CA ARG A 351 -2.42 -25.60 22.67
C ARG A 351 -1.64 -24.30 22.93
N ALA A 352 -1.94 -23.59 24.02
CA ALA A 352 -1.34 -22.28 24.28
C ALA A 352 0.19 -22.37 24.45
N ASP A 353 0.69 -23.44 25.09
CA ASP A 353 2.13 -23.66 25.27
C ASP A 353 2.87 -23.95 23.96
N GLU A 354 2.17 -24.42 22.95
CA GLU A 354 2.72 -24.67 21.60
C GLU A 354 2.62 -23.39 20.73
N LEU A 355 1.42 -22.80 20.65
CA LEU A 355 1.11 -21.74 19.69
C LEU A 355 1.59 -20.35 20.13
N LEU A 356 1.64 -20.09 21.45
CA LEU A 356 2.04 -18.81 22.02
C LEU A 356 3.46 -18.83 22.61
N THR A 357 4.24 -19.87 22.33
CA THR A 357 5.59 -20.01 22.88
C THR A 357 6.48 -18.88 22.44
N ARG A 358 7.12 -18.23 23.41
CA ARG A 358 8.20 -17.27 23.19
C ARG A 358 9.51 -17.91 23.64
N ARG A 359 10.51 -17.76 22.82
CA ARG A 359 11.84 -18.15 23.16
C ARG A 359 12.36 -17.24 24.27
N ASN A 360 12.16 -17.63 25.53
CA ASN A 360 12.60 -16.86 26.69
C ASN A 360 14.08 -17.02 26.96
N THR A 361 14.68 -18.14 26.55
CA THR A 361 16.11 -18.44 26.70
C THR A 361 16.67 -19.00 25.41
N VAL A 362 17.85 -18.57 25.04
CA VAL A 362 18.62 -19.12 23.92
C VAL A 362 19.89 -19.72 24.50
N ILE A 363 20.04 -21.02 24.38
CA ILE A 363 21.33 -21.67 24.67
C ILE A 363 22.24 -21.38 23.49
N VAL A 364 23.25 -20.54 23.70
CA VAL A 364 24.30 -20.33 22.70
C VAL A 364 25.25 -21.56 22.83
N PRO A 365 25.36 -22.42 21.79
CA PRO A 365 26.29 -23.52 21.85
C PRO A 365 27.70 -22.99 22.13
N GLU A 366 28.41 -23.59 23.11
CA GLU A 366 29.82 -23.28 23.26
C GLU A 366 30.53 -23.59 21.95
N VAL A 367 31.29 -22.59 21.46
CA VAL A 367 32.17 -22.81 20.31
C VAL A 367 33.24 -23.81 20.78
N VAL A 368 33.04 -25.08 20.50
CA VAL A 368 34.09 -26.10 20.65
C VAL A 368 35.21 -25.62 19.76
N LYS A 369 36.24 -25.02 20.37
CA LYS A 369 37.48 -24.69 19.67
C LYS A 369 37.99 -26.02 19.15
N PRO A 370 38.12 -26.21 17.84
CA PRO A 370 38.69 -27.47 17.32
C PRO A 370 40.02 -27.66 18.00
N ALA A 371 40.22 -28.88 18.56
CA ALA A 371 41.48 -29.28 19.20
C ALA A 371 42.61 -28.91 18.23
N ARG A 372 43.50 -28.04 18.73
CA ARG A 372 44.65 -27.54 17.95
C ARG A 372 45.47 -28.77 17.53
N PRO A 373 45.61 -29.08 16.22
CA PRO A 373 46.56 -30.10 15.82
C PRO A 373 47.93 -29.65 16.34
N THR A 374 48.63 -30.52 17.07
CA THR A 374 50.03 -30.35 17.41
C THR A 374 50.84 -30.39 16.14
N ALA A 375 50.92 -29.26 15.43
CA ALA A 375 51.73 -29.13 14.24
C ALA A 375 53.13 -28.70 14.64
N SER A 376 54.08 -29.48 14.24
CA SER A 376 55.51 -29.20 14.30
C SER A 376 55.82 -27.79 13.81
N ARG A 377 56.61 -27.05 14.57
CA ARG A 377 57.06 -25.68 14.33
C ARG A 377 57.93 -25.60 13.08
N THR A 378 57.35 -25.52 11.91
CA THR A 378 58.03 -24.95 10.74
C THR A 378 57.77 -23.42 10.74
N LYS A 379 58.82 -22.64 10.91
CA LYS A 379 58.78 -21.18 10.84
C LYS A 379 58.38 -20.75 9.45
N SER A 380 57.09 -20.49 9.20
CA SER A 380 56.65 -19.79 8.00
C SER A 380 56.89 -18.29 8.20
N LYS A 381 57.74 -17.67 7.37
CA LYS A 381 57.92 -16.23 7.28
C LYS A 381 56.55 -15.59 6.92
N SER A 382 55.99 -14.77 7.83
CA SER A 382 54.79 -13.98 7.58
C SER A 382 55.02 -13.08 6.34
N ARG A 383 54.31 -13.33 5.26
CA ARG A 383 54.25 -12.44 4.11
C ARG A 383 53.54 -11.17 4.58
N GLY A 384 54.30 -10.10 4.81
CA GLY A 384 53.75 -8.79 5.17
C GLY A 384 52.75 -8.28 4.13
N LYS A 385 51.69 -7.62 4.59
CA LYS A 385 50.68 -7.02 3.73
C LYS A 385 51.32 -5.99 2.80
N ALA A 386 51.17 -6.13 1.50
CA ALA A 386 51.68 -5.23 0.47
C ALA A 386 50.52 -4.53 -0.27
N VAL A 387 50.71 -3.28 -0.68
CA VAL A 387 49.75 -2.45 -1.44
C VAL A 387 50.42 -2.02 -2.74
N THR A 388 49.68 -2.02 -3.81
CA THR A 388 50.14 -1.53 -5.13
C THR A 388 49.91 -0.02 -5.23
N VAL A 389 50.93 0.71 -5.61
CA VAL A 389 50.92 2.17 -5.84
C VAL A 389 50.09 2.48 -7.07
N ARG A 390 49.14 3.40 -6.91
CA ARG A 390 48.30 3.93 -8.00
C ARG A 390 48.89 5.24 -8.54
N SER A 391 48.50 5.67 -9.73
CA SER A 391 48.85 6.98 -10.25
C SER A 391 48.40 8.08 -9.28
N GLY A 392 49.29 9.01 -8.90
CA GLY A 392 49.03 10.08 -7.93
C GLY A 392 49.23 9.67 -6.44
N ASP A 393 49.57 8.43 -6.12
CA ASP A 393 49.88 8.01 -4.73
C ASP A 393 51.22 8.59 -4.26
N THR A 394 51.26 9.12 -3.03
CA THR A 394 52.50 9.49 -2.32
C THR A 394 52.72 8.58 -1.13
N LEU A 395 53.94 8.48 -0.61
CA LEU A 395 54.25 7.74 0.62
C LEU A 395 53.38 8.19 1.80
N SER A 396 53.04 9.48 1.86
CA SER A 396 52.19 10.05 2.92
C SER A 396 50.75 9.57 2.77
N HIS A 397 50.18 9.49 1.54
CA HIS A 397 48.85 8.96 1.32
C HIS A 397 48.76 7.47 1.63
N ILE A 398 49.79 6.68 1.24
CA ILE A 398 49.82 5.24 1.52
C ILE A 398 50.01 4.99 3.01
N ALA A 399 50.83 5.79 3.71
CA ALA A 399 51.02 5.66 5.14
C ALA A 399 49.71 5.91 5.91
N ARG A 400 49.00 7.01 5.60
CA ARG A 400 47.74 7.39 6.24
C ARG A 400 46.63 6.33 6.00
N ARG A 401 46.48 5.86 4.75
CA ARG A 401 45.49 4.87 4.37
C ARG A 401 45.71 3.49 5.03
N ASN A 402 46.97 3.21 5.42
CA ASN A 402 47.33 1.92 6.04
C ASN A 402 47.74 2.04 7.51
N HIS A 403 47.36 3.15 8.17
CA HIS A 403 47.64 3.39 9.59
C HIS A 403 49.11 3.15 9.99
N THR A 404 50.05 3.67 9.18
CA THR A 404 51.50 3.58 9.41
C THR A 404 52.18 4.91 9.15
N THR A 405 53.49 4.97 9.33
CA THR A 405 54.26 6.22 9.09
C THR A 405 55.12 6.11 7.85
N VAL A 406 55.41 7.26 7.24
CA VAL A 406 56.31 7.32 6.05
C VAL A 406 57.69 6.76 6.38
N ALA A 407 58.22 7.02 7.59
CA ALA A 407 59.51 6.46 8.04
C ALA A 407 59.50 4.93 8.09
N LYS A 408 58.39 4.32 8.58
CA LYS A 408 58.23 2.87 8.63
C LYS A 408 58.08 2.28 7.22
N LEU A 409 57.37 2.90 6.32
CA LEU A 409 57.25 2.46 4.94
C LEU A 409 58.60 2.51 4.23
N ARG A 410 59.40 3.57 4.40
CA ARG A 410 60.77 3.70 3.87
C ARG A 410 61.68 2.53 4.36
N LYS A 411 61.67 2.28 5.67
CA LYS A 411 62.48 1.24 6.29
C LYS A 411 62.08 -0.17 5.80
N LEU A 412 60.77 -0.44 5.67
CA LEU A 412 60.26 -1.77 5.25
C LEU A 412 60.55 -2.07 3.76
N ASN A 413 60.69 -1.00 2.94
CA ASN A 413 60.79 -1.16 1.50
C ASN A 413 62.14 -0.65 0.91
N GLY A 414 63.07 -0.20 1.73
CA GLY A 414 64.37 0.30 1.29
C GLY A 414 64.31 1.60 0.46
N ILE A 415 63.26 2.41 0.66
CA ILE A 415 63.02 3.58 -0.20
C ILE A 415 63.84 4.78 0.38
N LYS A 416 64.81 5.26 -0.36
CA LYS A 416 65.65 6.41 0.03
C LYS A 416 65.10 7.76 -0.37
N GLY A 417 64.18 7.81 -1.37
CA GLY A 417 63.56 9.06 -1.89
C GLY A 417 62.08 9.15 -1.65
N SER A 418 61.37 10.06 -2.37
CA SER A 418 59.93 10.20 -2.34
C SER A 418 59.23 9.68 -3.61
N ASN A 419 59.98 9.28 -4.61
CA ASN A 419 59.41 8.87 -5.91
C ASN A 419 58.88 7.45 -5.87
N LEU A 420 57.61 7.31 -6.17
CA LEU A 420 56.91 6.04 -6.34
C LEU A 420 56.50 5.85 -7.81
N ARG A 421 56.55 4.63 -8.30
CA ARG A 421 56.07 4.30 -9.64
C ARG A 421 54.68 3.64 -9.56
N PRO A 422 53.71 4.04 -10.40
CA PRO A 422 52.45 3.32 -10.51
C PRO A 422 52.70 1.85 -10.81
N GLY A 423 51.99 0.95 -10.11
CA GLY A 423 52.20 -0.49 -10.20
C GLY A 423 53.24 -1.07 -9.20
N GLN A 424 54.04 -0.25 -8.55
CA GLN A 424 55.01 -0.67 -7.54
C GLN A 424 54.33 -1.27 -6.31
N LYS A 425 54.76 -2.42 -5.82
CA LYS A 425 54.27 -3.05 -4.58
C LYS A 425 55.04 -2.56 -3.37
N ILE A 426 54.36 -1.98 -2.41
CA ILE A 426 54.90 -1.46 -1.15
C ILE A 426 54.40 -2.29 0.02
N ARG A 427 55.31 -2.80 0.85
CA ARG A 427 54.98 -3.50 2.11
C ARG A 427 54.54 -2.47 3.16
N VAL A 428 53.35 -2.71 3.78
CA VAL A 428 52.77 -1.77 4.75
C VAL A 428 52.70 -2.35 6.15
N LYS A 429 52.94 -3.64 6.31
CA LYS A 429 53.15 -4.41 7.56
C LYS A 429 54.14 -5.47 7.35
#